data_802b8237e093b0a32eca4b5dd1099951
#
_entry.id   802b8237e093b0a32eca4b5dd1099951
#
_cell.length_a   1.000
_cell.length_b   1.000
_cell.length_c   1.000
_cell.angle_alpha   90.00
_cell.angle_beta   90.00
_cell.angle_gamma   90.00
#
_symmetry.space_group_name_H-M   'P 1'
#
loop_
_entity.id
_entity.type
_entity.pdbx_description
1 polymer ?
#
loop_
_entity_poly.entity_id
_entity_poly.type
_entity_poly.pdbx_seq_one_letter_code
_entity_poly.pdbx_strand_id
1 'polypeptide(L)'
;MHHLDIAALDGSGAYAEIAGCALRLRALTGSIGRWFRPSQTRYATALIERTARKAGYRTCVSYDVDSLDYTDPGPEAVMATVLGSVQPGSIVSLHLGHPGTVTALPAILRGLAGRGLRPVTLTGLLSP
;
A
#
# COMPACT_ATOMS: atom_id res chain seq x y z
N MET A 1 -9.30 12.60 8.95
CA MET A 1 -8.53 11.56 8.27
C MET A 1 -9.19 11.30 6.94
N HIS A 2 -8.54 11.70 5.89
CA HIS A 2 -9.06 11.70 4.53
C HIS A 2 -8.01 11.04 3.63
N HIS A 3 -8.42 10.55 2.46
CA HIS A 3 -7.46 9.99 1.49
C HIS A 3 -6.94 11.12 0.59
N LEU A 4 -6.15 12.01 1.19
CA LEU A 4 -5.56 13.18 0.50
C LEU A 4 -4.23 12.83 -0.15
N ASP A 5 -3.84 13.61 -1.15
CA ASP A 5 -2.46 13.61 -1.63
C ASP A 5 -1.56 14.19 -0.53
N ILE A 6 -0.89 13.31 0.19
CA ILE A 6 -0.07 13.71 1.34
C ILE A 6 1.17 14.48 0.91
N ALA A 7 1.62 14.34 -0.33
CA ALA A 7 2.77 15.07 -0.86
C ALA A 7 2.45 16.54 -1.13
N ALA A 8 1.16 16.88 -1.32
CA ALA A 8 0.70 18.25 -1.51
C ALA A 8 0.50 19.03 -0.20
N LEU A 9 0.57 18.35 0.96
CA LEU A 9 0.37 18.98 2.27
C LEU A 9 1.67 19.56 2.82
N ASP A 10 1.52 20.62 3.63
CA ASP A 10 2.62 21.11 4.46
C ASP A 10 2.95 20.14 5.60
N GLY A 11 4.00 20.43 6.36
CA GLY A 11 4.46 19.54 7.44
C GLY A 11 3.44 19.36 8.57
N SER A 12 2.61 20.36 8.85
CA SER A 12 1.58 20.28 9.89
C SER A 12 0.39 19.46 9.42
N GLY A 13 -0.06 19.68 8.19
CA GLY A 13 -1.14 18.92 7.56
C GLY A 13 -0.77 17.46 7.35
N ALA A 14 0.43 17.18 6.82
CA ALA A 14 0.92 15.82 6.65
C ALA A 14 1.00 15.07 8.00
N TYR A 15 1.53 15.73 9.04
CA TYR A 15 1.57 15.13 10.38
C TYR A 15 0.18 14.86 10.94
N ALA A 16 -0.77 15.80 10.80
CA ALA A 16 -2.13 15.64 11.30
C ALA A 16 -2.84 14.43 10.65
N GLU A 17 -2.70 14.27 9.34
CA GLU A 17 -3.27 13.11 8.62
C GLU A 17 -2.64 11.78 9.05
N ILE A 18 -1.30 11.72 9.16
CA ILE A 18 -0.59 10.50 9.56
C ILE A 18 -0.91 10.15 11.02
N ALA A 19 -0.79 11.11 11.94
CA ALA A 19 -1.04 10.88 13.36
C ALA A 19 -2.50 10.56 13.64
N GLY A 20 -3.44 11.23 12.96
CA GLY A 20 -4.87 10.94 13.05
C GLY A 20 -5.20 9.52 12.59
N CYS A 21 -4.59 9.05 11.51
CA CYS A 21 -4.71 7.66 11.05
C CYS A 21 -4.13 6.68 12.08
N ALA A 22 -2.94 6.95 12.59
CA ALA A 22 -2.29 6.10 13.58
C ALA A 22 -3.11 5.94 14.86
N LEU A 23 -3.68 7.05 15.37
CA LEU A 23 -4.57 7.03 16.54
C LEU A 23 -5.83 6.19 16.28
N ARG A 24 -6.43 6.33 15.09
CA ARG A 24 -7.63 5.56 14.72
C ARG A 24 -7.32 4.07 14.62
N LEU A 25 -6.21 3.70 13.99
CA LEU A 25 -5.77 2.30 13.90
C LEU A 25 -5.53 1.72 15.28
N ARG A 26 -4.82 2.44 16.15
CA ARG A 26 -4.59 2.00 17.54
C ARG A 26 -5.88 1.77 18.30
N ALA A 27 -6.86 2.67 18.16
CA ALA A 27 -8.16 2.54 18.82
C ALA A 27 -8.95 1.31 18.34
N LEU A 28 -8.84 0.97 17.04
CA LEU A 28 -9.58 -0.14 16.43
C LEU A 28 -8.89 -1.49 16.58
N THR A 29 -7.56 -1.52 16.57
CA THR A 29 -6.78 -2.77 16.46
C THR A 29 -5.76 -2.97 17.58
N GLY A 30 -5.60 -1.99 18.48
CA GLY A 30 -4.57 -2.00 19.53
C GLY A 30 -3.17 -1.59 19.04
N SER A 31 -2.94 -1.38 17.73
CA SER A 31 -1.64 -1.07 17.15
C SER A 31 -1.75 -0.05 16.03
N ILE A 32 -0.68 0.72 15.80
CA ILE A 32 -0.54 1.56 14.60
C ILE A 32 0.02 0.78 13.40
N GLY A 33 0.46 -0.48 13.60
CA GLY A 33 1.22 -1.24 12.62
C GLY A 33 2.70 -0.86 12.56
N ARG A 34 3.48 -1.55 11.73
CA ARG A 34 4.93 -1.31 11.54
C ARG A 34 5.23 -0.43 10.34
N TRP A 35 4.39 -0.50 9.31
CA TRP A 35 4.65 0.02 7.98
C TRP A 35 3.74 1.20 7.69
N PHE A 36 4.29 2.23 7.12
CA PHE A 36 3.52 3.37 6.63
C PHE A 36 3.67 3.47 5.11
N ARG A 37 2.56 3.57 4.40
CA ARG A 37 2.52 3.91 2.97
C ARG A 37 1.81 5.25 2.80
N PRO A 38 2.46 6.23 2.16
CA PRO A 38 1.82 7.52 1.91
C PRO A 38 0.63 7.36 0.96
N SER A 39 -0.43 8.14 1.20
CA SER A 39 -1.60 8.18 0.33
C SER A 39 -1.33 8.99 -0.94
N GLN A 40 -1.84 8.53 -2.07
CA GLN A 40 -1.79 9.13 -3.40
C GLN A 40 -0.37 9.47 -3.93
N THR A 41 0.67 8.99 -3.29
CA THR A 41 2.04 9.10 -3.79
C THR A 41 2.77 7.78 -3.66
N ARG A 42 3.55 7.44 -4.67
CA ARG A 42 4.31 6.19 -4.71
C ARG A 42 5.49 6.23 -3.74
N TYR A 43 6.15 7.38 -3.63
CA TYR A 43 7.36 7.53 -2.84
C TYR A 43 7.17 8.56 -1.72
N ALA A 44 7.70 8.26 -0.56
CA ALA A 44 7.76 9.22 0.53
C ALA A 44 8.80 10.30 0.23
N THR A 45 8.42 11.56 0.38
CA THR A 45 9.36 12.67 0.40
C THR A 45 10.06 12.75 1.76
N ALA A 46 11.17 13.48 1.85
CA ALA A 46 11.87 13.71 3.12
C ALA A 46 10.95 14.33 4.20
N LEU A 47 9.95 15.12 3.79
CA LEU A 47 8.94 15.67 4.68
C LEU A 47 8.02 14.56 5.22
N ILE A 48 7.52 13.70 4.33
CA ILE A 48 6.64 12.58 4.68
C ILE A 48 7.39 11.62 5.62
N GLU A 49 8.63 11.28 5.34
CA GLU A 49 9.44 10.41 6.20
C GLU A 49 9.63 10.97 7.60
N ARG A 50 9.94 12.27 7.72
CA ARG A 50 10.08 12.93 9.03
C ARG A 50 8.76 12.93 9.80
N THR A 51 7.65 13.25 9.14
CA THR A 51 6.33 13.30 9.78
C THR A 51 5.81 11.92 10.16
N ALA A 52 6.04 10.90 9.33
CA ALA A 52 5.73 9.51 9.64
C ALA A 52 6.54 9.01 10.85
N ARG A 53 7.85 9.34 10.90
CA ARG A 53 8.70 9.00 12.04
C ARG A 53 8.23 9.66 13.34
N LYS A 54 7.83 10.95 13.27
CA LYS A 54 7.24 11.68 14.40
C LYS A 54 5.92 11.04 14.87
N ALA A 55 5.12 10.48 13.96
CA ALA A 55 3.88 9.76 14.27
C ALA A 55 4.10 8.32 14.80
N GLY A 56 5.36 7.82 14.83
CA GLY A 56 5.72 6.51 15.36
C GLY A 56 6.07 5.45 14.32
N TYR A 57 6.02 5.75 13.03
CA TYR A 57 6.41 4.83 11.96
C TYR A 57 7.91 4.97 11.64
N ARG A 58 8.65 3.87 11.72
CA ARG A 58 10.09 3.86 11.43
C ARG A 58 10.39 3.69 9.95
N THR A 59 9.48 3.09 9.22
CA THR A 59 9.70 2.71 7.81
C THR A 59 8.51 3.13 6.97
N CYS A 60 8.79 3.92 5.94
CA CYS A 60 7.88 4.15 4.84
C CYS A 60 8.09 3.07 3.78
N VAL A 61 7.01 2.48 3.29
CA VAL A 61 7.05 1.49 2.22
C VAL A 61 6.50 2.08 0.93
N SER A 62 7.02 1.61 -0.18
CA SER A 62 6.53 1.86 -1.51
C SER A 62 6.13 0.54 -2.17
N TYR A 63 5.81 0.58 -3.44
CA TYR A 63 5.49 -0.57 -4.28
C TYR A 63 6.22 -0.44 -5.62
N ASP A 64 6.53 -1.55 -6.24
CA ASP A 64 7.10 -1.58 -7.58
C ASP A 64 6.03 -1.93 -8.64
N VAL A 65 4.97 -2.64 -8.24
CA VAL A 65 3.84 -2.98 -9.11
C VAL A 65 2.61 -2.20 -8.73
N ASP A 66 2.17 -1.30 -9.61
CA ASP A 66 0.87 -0.61 -9.52
C ASP A 66 -0.14 -1.37 -10.36
N SER A 67 -1.20 -1.87 -9.74
CA SER A 67 -2.25 -2.62 -10.43
C SER A 67 -3.15 -1.75 -11.29
N LEU A 68 -3.17 -0.43 -11.05
CA LEU A 68 -4.08 0.56 -11.64
C LEU A 68 -5.57 0.24 -11.40
N ASP A 69 -5.87 -0.59 -10.44
CA ASP A 69 -7.22 -1.04 -10.11
C ASP A 69 -8.17 0.09 -9.70
N TYR A 70 -7.62 1.18 -9.15
CA TYR A 70 -8.36 2.39 -8.79
C TYR A 70 -8.94 3.14 -9.99
N THR A 71 -8.54 2.80 -11.22
CA THR A 71 -9.12 3.36 -12.45
C THR A 71 -10.31 2.53 -12.96
N ASP A 72 -10.68 1.46 -12.26
CA ASP A 72 -11.76 0.51 -12.60
C ASP A 72 -11.66 -0.07 -14.03
N PRO A 73 -10.48 -0.56 -14.47
CA PRO A 73 -10.28 -1.04 -15.85
C PRO A 73 -10.91 -2.42 -16.10
N GLY A 74 -11.53 -3.02 -15.07
CA GLY A 74 -12.05 -4.37 -15.07
C GLY A 74 -11.07 -5.43 -14.56
N PRO A 75 -11.59 -6.57 -14.08
CA PRO A 75 -10.78 -7.58 -13.38
C PRO A 75 -9.69 -8.21 -14.25
N GLU A 76 -9.94 -8.40 -15.54
CA GLU A 76 -8.97 -8.99 -16.45
C GLU A 76 -7.76 -8.07 -16.66
N ALA A 77 -7.98 -6.76 -16.79
CA ALA A 77 -6.90 -5.78 -16.94
C ALA A 77 -6.08 -5.67 -15.66
N VAL A 78 -6.72 -5.66 -14.49
CA VAL A 78 -6.02 -5.69 -13.18
C VAL A 78 -5.13 -6.92 -13.07
N MET A 79 -5.67 -8.10 -13.38
CA MET A 79 -4.92 -9.36 -13.37
C MET A 79 -3.72 -9.31 -14.34
N ALA A 80 -3.95 -8.87 -15.58
CA ALA A 80 -2.90 -8.79 -16.60
C ALA A 80 -1.78 -7.84 -16.18
N THR A 81 -2.12 -6.66 -15.64
CA THR A 81 -1.15 -5.66 -15.14
C THR A 81 -0.29 -6.24 -14.02
N VAL A 82 -0.90 -6.86 -13.01
CA VAL A 82 -0.16 -7.45 -11.88
C VAL A 82 0.72 -8.60 -12.36
N LEU A 83 0.14 -9.58 -13.05
CA LEU A 83 0.89 -10.75 -13.49
C LEU A 83 1.94 -10.42 -14.57
N GLY A 84 1.76 -9.37 -15.35
CA GLY A 84 2.74 -8.91 -16.34
C GLY A 84 4.00 -8.30 -15.73
N SER A 85 3.88 -7.73 -14.52
CA SER A 85 4.94 -6.90 -13.91
C SER A 85 5.62 -7.55 -12.70
N VAL A 86 4.92 -8.42 -11.98
CA VAL A 86 5.39 -8.96 -10.70
C VAL A 86 6.60 -9.86 -10.84
N GLN A 87 7.57 -9.69 -9.94
CA GLN A 87 8.81 -10.47 -9.82
C GLN A 87 8.98 -10.96 -8.37
N PRO A 88 9.89 -11.91 -8.09
CA PRO A 88 10.25 -12.24 -6.72
C PRO A 88 10.68 -10.99 -5.94
N GLY A 89 10.10 -10.76 -4.77
CA GLY A 89 10.37 -9.58 -3.95
C GLY A 89 9.51 -8.36 -4.26
N SER A 90 8.65 -8.41 -5.27
CA SER A 90 7.74 -7.30 -5.60
C SER A 90 6.74 -6.99 -4.49
N ILE A 91 6.42 -5.71 -4.35
CA ILE A 91 5.31 -5.20 -3.55
C ILE A 91 4.24 -4.67 -4.49
N VAL A 92 3.06 -5.27 -4.44
CA VAL A 92 1.93 -4.93 -5.31
C VAL A 92 0.96 -4.00 -4.59
N SER A 93 0.60 -2.87 -5.20
CA SER A 93 -0.45 -1.97 -4.72
C SER A 93 -1.80 -2.38 -5.29
N LEU A 94 -2.76 -2.61 -4.39
CA LEU A 94 -4.18 -2.85 -4.69
C LEU A 94 -5.03 -1.98 -3.77
N HIS A 95 -6.23 -1.61 -4.21
CA HIS A 95 -7.09 -0.69 -3.48
C HIS A 95 -8.39 -1.37 -3.03
N LEU A 96 -8.83 -1.03 -1.81
CA LEU A 96 -10.12 -1.46 -1.28
C LEU A 96 -11.24 -0.62 -1.90
N GLY A 97 -12.43 -1.23 -2.01
CA GLY A 97 -13.63 -0.55 -2.53
C GLY A 97 -13.83 -0.67 -4.04
N HIS A 98 -12.91 -1.30 -4.76
CA HIS A 98 -13.02 -1.56 -6.21
C HIS A 98 -13.47 -3.01 -6.46
N PRO A 99 -14.71 -3.26 -6.94
CA PRO A 99 -15.22 -4.63 -7.16
C PRO A 99 -14.37 -5.46 -8.12
N GLY A 100 -13.79 -4.80 -9.13
CA GLY A 100 -12.88 -5.43 -10.09
C GLY A 100 -11.64 -6.04 -9.44
N THR A 101 -11.09 -5.39 -8.41
CA THR A 101 -9.95 -5.89 -7.62
C THR A 101 -10.31 -7.19 -6.91
N VAL A 102 -11.47 -7.22 -6.24
CA VAL A 102 -11.95 -8.42 -5.53
C VAL A 102 -12.16 -9.57 -6.49
N THR A 103 -12.74 -9.30 -7.67
CA THR A 103 -12.98 -10.30 -8.71
C THR A 103 -11.67 -10.83 -9.32
N ALA A 104 -10.65 -9.96 -9.51
CA ALA A 104 -9.35 -10.33 -10.07
C ALA A 104 -8.50 -11.17 -9.10
N LEU A 105 -8.64 -10.96 -7.79
CA LEU A 105 -7.73 -11.50 -6.78
C LEU A 105 -7.53 -13.02 -6.84
N PRO A 106 -8.58 -13.87 -6.98
CA PRO A 106 -8.38 -15.32 -7.09
C PRO A 106 -7.54 -15.73 -8.31
N ALA A 107 -7.70 -15.05 -9.43
CA ALA A 107 -6.92 -15.31 -10.65
C ALA A 107 -5.46 -14.85 -10.50
N ILE A 108 -5.23 -13.69 -9.87
CA ILE A 108 -3.89 -13.20 -9.52
C ILE A 108 -3.18 -14.23 -8.63
N LEU A 109 -3.82 -14.69 -7.56
CA LEU A 109 -3.22 -15.67 -6.63
C LEU A 109 -2.86 -16.99 -7.33
N ARG A 110 -3.73 -17.51 -8.21
CA ARG A 110 -3.41 -18.69 -9.03
C ARG A 110 -2.25 -18.45 -9.98
N GLY A 111 -2.22 -17.28 -10.63
CA GLY A 111 -1.13 -16.92 -11.54
C GLY A 111 0.22 -16.79 -10.84
N LEU A 112 0.25 -16.24 -9.63
CA LEU A 112 1.45 -16.18 -8.79
C LEU A 112 1.92 -17.59 -8.42
N ALA A 113 1.02 -18.45 -7.95
CA ALA A 113 1.33 -19.84 -7.60
C ALA A 113 1.88 -20.62 -8.80
N GLY A 114 1.30 -20.44 -10.01
CA GLY A 114 1.80 -21.05 -11.24
C GLY A 114 3.21 -20.62 -11.65
N ARG A 115 3.70 -19.50 -11.10
CA ARG A 115 5.08 -19.00 -11.29
C ARG A 115 6.00 -19.32 -10.12
N GLY A 116 5.55 -20.11 -9.14
CA GLY A 116 6.31 -20.39 -7.92
C GLY A 116 6.41 -19.19 -6.97
N LEU A 117 5.62 -18.13 -7.16
CA LEU A 117 5.59 -16.96 -6.30
C LEU A 117 4.55 -17.16 -5.20
N ARG A 118 4.95 -16.92 -3.97
CA ARG A 118 4.07 -17.02 -2.80
C ARG A 118 3.77 -15.63 -2.24
N PRO A 119 2.50 -15.20 -2.18
CA PRO A 119 2.12 -13.97 -1.49
C PRO A 119 2.45 -14.07 -0.01
N VAL A 120 3.04 -13.03 0.52
CA VAL A 120 3.40 -12.91 1.95
C VAL A 120 3.03 -11.51 2.46
N THR A 121 3.01 -11.33 3.77
CA THR A 121 2.86 -9.99 4.35
C THR A 121 4.14 -9.17 4.16
N LEU A 122 4.05 -7.84 4.25
CA LEU A 122 5.23 -6.97 4.25
C LEU A 122 6.25 -7.37 5.33
N THR A 123 5.76 -7.80 6.49
CA THR A 123 6.64 -8.30 7.56
C THR A 123 7.38 -9.56 7.12
N GLY A 124 6.70 -10.50 6.47
CA GLY A 124 7.34 -11.70 5.95
C GLY A 124 8.31 -11.45 4.80
N LEU A 125 8.10 -10.36 4.03
CA LEU A 125 8.97 -9.99 2.91
C LEU A 125 10.20 -9.20 3.37
N LEU A 126 10.03 -8.26 4.31
CA LEU A 126 11.03 -7.26 4.68
C LEU A 126 11.72 -7.53 6.02
N SER A 127 11.32 -8.58 6.74
CA SER A 127 12.03 -9.01 7.95
C SER A 127 12.99 -10.14 7.59
N PRO A 128 14.24 -10.06 8.02
CA PRO A 128 15.21 -11.15 7.84
C PRO A 128 14.81 -12.42 8.58
#